data_1a4ec9e27a26b82d0f94bba29b15db0d
#
_entry.id   1a4ec9e27a26b82d0f94bba29b15db0d
#
_cell.length_a   1.000
_cell.length_b   1.000
_cell.length_c   1.000
_cell.angle_alpha   90.00
_cell.angle_beta   90.00
_cell.angle_gamma   90.00
#
_symmetry.space_group_name_H-M   'P 1'
#
loop_
_entity.id
_entity.type
_entity.pdbx_description
1 polymer ?
#
loop_
_entity_poly.entity_id
_entity_poly.type
_entity_poly.pdbx_seq_one_letter_code
_entity_poly.pdbx_strand_id
1 'polypeptide(L)'
;NYIVTQCYGNEGVFFECAYALLSLSRVYTVDELANTEIWIYTDNPGWFNSFKGCKLPLHYSVLDNKTIREWRGSINFVHRVKIEILKDFLRHKNGNILYVDTDVVFFRNIDQIWAHLNAGKLYMHVMEGIVSSRTNQVFKKLDHYLHENVQQKVHGKALWELAMWNAGVLGFNAKYNYLLDE
;
A
#
# COMPACT_ATOMS: atom_id res chain seq x y z
N ASN A 1 -9.18 12.95 -1.80
CA ASN A 1 -8.51 11.86 -1.10
C ASN A 1 -8.66 10.56 -1.89
N TYR A 2 -7.68 9.66 -1.79
CA TYR A 2 -7.68 8.40 -2.51
C TYR A 2 -7.31 7.26 -1.58
N ILE A 3 -8.15 6.22 -1.53
CA ILE A 3 -7.79 4.92 -0.96
C ILE A 3 -7.39 4.04 -2.14
N VAL A 4 -6.18 3.46 -2.09
CA VAL A 4 -5.64 2.61 -3.16
C VAL A 4 -5.33 1.24 -2.59
N THR A 5 -5.73 0.19 -3.27
CA THR A 5 -5.39 -1.19 -2.90
C THR A 5 -5.04 -2.02 -4.13
N GLN A 6 -4.32 -3.11 -3.94
CA GLN A 6 -4.07 -4.12 -4.97
C GLN A 6 -4.82 -5.41 -4.64
N CYS A 7 -5.51 -5.96 -5.62
CA CYS A 7 -6.29 -7.18 -5.44
C CYS A 7 -6.19 -8.05 -6.71
N TYR A 8 -5.25 -8.99 -6.74
CA TYR A 8 -5.01 -9.86 -7.89
C TYR A 8 -4.48 -11.23 -7.47
N GLY A 9 -4.63 -12.22 -8.34
CA GLY A 9 -4.08 -13.56 -8.18
C GLY A 9 -5.10 -14.57 -7.66
N ASN A 10 -4.98 -15.05 -6.43
CA ASN A 10 -5.86 -16.08 -5.91
C ASN A 10 -7.14 -15.51 -5.30
N GLU A 11 -8.19 -16.34 -5.23
CA GLU A 11 -9.51 -15.94 -4.74
C GLU A 11 -9.52 -15.45 -3.29
N GLY A 12 -8.61 -15.96 -2.45
CA GLY A 12 -8.47 -15.52 -1.06
C GLY A 12 -8.21 -14.01 -0.95
N VAL A 13 -7.36 -13.46 -1.82
CA VAL A 13 -7.05 -12.02 -1.87
C VAL A 13 -8.30 -11.19 -2.20
N PHE A 14 -9.19 -11.71 -3.06
CA PHE A 14 -10.45 -11.04 -3.39
C PHE A 14 -11.41 -11.02 -2.19
N PHE A 15 -11.49 -12.11 -1.42
CA PHE A 15 -12.30 -12.14 -0.20
C PHE A 15 -11.74 -11.21 0.88
N GLU A 16 -10.42 -11.14 1.05
CA GLU A 16 -9.77 -10.17 1.94
C GLU A 16 -10.12 -8.74 1.54
N CYS A 17 -9.96 -8.41 0.25
CA CYS A 17 -10.31 -7.09 -0.29
C CYS A 17 -11.79 -6.76 -0.06
N ALA A 18 -12.69 -7.71 -0.32
CA ALA A 18 -14.11 -7.54 -0.06
C ALA A 18 -14.39 -7.27 1.43
N TYR A 19 -13.72 -7.99 2.32
CA TYR A 19 -13.87 -7.78 3.76
C TYR A 19 -13.36 -6.41 4.20
N ALA A 20 -12.22 -5.97 3.67
CA ALA A 20 -11.70 -4.62 3.90
C ALA A 20 -12.71 -3.54 3.46
N LEU A 21 -13.28 -3.68 2.25
CA LEU A 21 -14.29 -2.76 1.72
C LEU A 21 -15.58 -2.76 2.54
N LEU A 22 -16.05 -3.94 3.00
CA LEU A 22 -17.21 -4.05 3.90
C LEU A 22 -16.93 -3.36 5.24
N SER A 23 -15.75 -3.54 5.80
CA SER A 23 -15.37 -2.87 7.04
C SER A 23 -15.34 -1.34 6.87
N LEU A 24 -14.87 -0.83 5.72
CA LEU A 24 -14.90 0.59 5.38
C LEU A 24 -16.35 1.10 5.25
N SER A 25 -17.21 0.37 4.55
CA SER A 25 -18.63 0.73 4.38
C SER A 25 -19.43 0.70 5.68
N ARG A 26 -18.90 0.07 6.74
CA ARG A 26 -19.50 0.06 8.06
C ARG A 26 -19.17 1.32 8.86
N VAL A 27 -18.01 1.93 8.61
CA VAL A 27 -17.54 3.13 9.34
C VAL A 27 -17.80 4.42 8.59
N TYR A 28 -18.21 4.33 7.30
CA TYR A 28 -18.56 5.47 6.46
C TYR A 28 -19.82 5.22 5.66
N THR A 29 -20.64 6.25 5.55
CA THR A 29 -21.70 6.35 4.51
C THR A 29 -21.10 6.79 3.17
N VAL A 30 -21.85 6.62 2.09
CA VAL A 30 -21.43 7.08 0.75
C VAL A 30 -21.24 8.60 0.72
N ASP A 31 -22.10 9.35 1.41
CA ASP A 31 -22.05 10.81 1.46
C ASP A 31 -20.78 11.30 2.20
N GLU A 32 -20.37 10.61 3.26
CA GLU A 32 -19.13 10.93 3.99
C GLU A 32 -17.87 10.66 3.14
N LEU A 33 -17.96 9.76 2.16
CA LEU A 33 -16.89 9.48 1.20
C LEU A 33 -16.98 10.29 -0.10
N ALA A 34 -17.86 11.30 -0.19
CA ALA A 34 -18.07 12.10 -1.41
C ALA A 34 -16.79 12.73 -1.98
N ASN A 35 -15.78 12.97 -1.14
CA ASN A 35 -14.48 13.53 -1.52
C ASN A 35 -13.34 12.48 -1.48
N THR A 36 -13.70 11.18 -1.51
CA THR A 36 -12.73 10.08 -1.45
C THR A 36 -13.05 9.05 -2.53
N GLU A 37 -12.14 8.83 -3.45
CA GLU A 37 -12.24 7.76 -4.44
C GLU A 37 -11.52 6.51 -3.92
N ILE A 38 -12.07 5.32 -4.19
CA ILE A 38 -11.47 4.04 -3.83
C ILE A 38 -11.04 3.34 -5.10
N TRP A 39 -9.74 3.11 -5.25
CA TRP A 39 -9.14 2.53 -6.43
C TRP A 39 -8.58 1.14 -6.14
N ILE A 40 -9.02 0.16 -6.93
CA ILE A 40 -8.60 -1.23 -6.84
C ILE A 40 -7.81 -1.59 -8.11
N TYR A 41 -6.52 -1.88 -7.95
CA TYR A 41 -5.69 -2.44 -9.00
C TYR A 41 -5.87 -3.97 -9.01
N THR A 42 -6.49 -4.51 -10.06
CA THR A 42 -6.95 -5.91 -10.09
C THR A 42 -6.84 -6.55 -11.46
N ASP A 43 -6.60 -7.85 -11.49
CA ASP A 43 -6.64 -8.67 -12.71
C ASP A 43 -8.07 -9.15 -13.06
N ASN A 44 -9.02 -8.99 -12.14
CA ASN A 44 -10.41 -9.41 -12.35
C ASN A 44 -11.43 -8.40 -11.77
N PRO A 45 -11.63 -7.24 -12.40
CA PRO A 45 -12.63 -6.27 -11.92
C PRO A 45 -14.06 -6.84 -11.94
N GLY A 46 -14.35 -7.80 -12.82
CA GLY A 46 -15.65 -8.46 -12.93
C GLY A 46 -16.05 -9.23 -11.68
N TRP A 47 -15.10 -9.68 -10.85
CA TRP A 47 -15.37 -10.35 -9.59
C TRP A 47 -16.22 -9.48 -8.65
N PHE A 48 -15.94 -8.18 -8.61
CA PHE A 48 -16.64 -7.23 -7.75
C PHE A 48 -18.08 -6.93 -8.21
N ASN A 49 -18.47 -7.26 -9.45
CA ASN A 49 -19.84 -7.10 -9.93
C ASN A 49 -20.85 -7.98 -9.16
N SER A 50 -20.38 -9.10 -8.64
CA SER A 50 -21.18 -10.01 -7.80
C SER A 50 -21.23 -9.57 -6.33
N PHE A 51 -20.38 -8.62 -5.94
CA PHE A 51 -20.26 -8.10 -4.59
C PHE A 51 -21.31 -7.04 -4.28
N LYS A 52 -22.56 -7.48 -4.09
CA LYS A 52 -23.73 -6.60 -3.92
C LYS A 52 -23.82 -5.89 -2.55
N GLY A 53 -22.96 -6.23 -1.61
CA GLY A 53 -23.00 -5.72 -0.22
C GLY A 53 -22.35 -4.35 -0.03
N CYS A 54 -21.66 -3.83 -1.04
CA CYS A 54 -20.87 -2.60 -0.92
C CYS A 54 -21.40 -1.51 -1.85
N LYS A 55 -21.80 -0.37 -1.28
CA LYS A 55 -22.25 0.82 -2.03
C LYS A 55 -21.14 1.86 -2.23
N LEU A 56 -19.90 1.49 -1.96
CA LEU A 56 -18.75 2.40 -2.07
C LEU A 56 -18.48 2.80 -3.53
N PRO A 57 -17.96 4.01 -3.79
CA PRO A 57 -17.58 4.48 -5.12
C PRO A 57 -16.26 3.81 -5.56
N LEU A 58 -16.35 2.57 -6.07
CA LEU A 58 -15.19 1.78 -6.48
C LEU A 58 -14.77 2.12 -7.91
N HIS A 59 -13.50 2.35 -8.09
CA HIS A 59 -12.83 2.51 -9.37
C HIS A 59 -11.83 1.36 -9.56
N TYR A 60 -11.61 0.94 -10.82
CA TYR A 60 -10.73 -0.18 -11.13
C TYR A 60 -9.65 0.23 -12.11
N SER A 61 -8.43 -0.23 -11.84
CA SER A 61 -7.33 -0.25 -12.80
C SER A 61 -6.97 -1.70 -13.08
N VAL A 62 -7.02 -2.09 -14.36
CA VAL A 62 -6.79 -3.49 -14.75
C VAL A 62 -5.30 -3.78 -14.78
N LEU A 63 -4.88 -4.80 -14.01
CA LEU A 63 -3.54 -5.36 -14.01
C LEU A 63 -3.54 -6.67 -14.79
N ASP A 64 -2.95 -6.68 -15.96
CA ASP A 64 -2.72 -7.95 -16.64
C ASP A 64 -1.47 -8.68 -16.13
N ASN A 65 -1.37 -9.97 -16.44
CA ASN A 65 -0.26 -10.82 -16.01
C ASN A 65 1.10 -10.36 -16.56
N LYS A 66 1.13 -9.62 -17.67
CA LYS A 66 2.35 -9.07 -18.24
C LYS A 66 2.83 -7.91 -17.39
N THR A 67 1.97 -6.96 -17.10
CA THR A 67 2.25 -5.80 -16.24
C THR A 67 2.71 -6.24 -14.85
N ILE A 68 2.02 -7.21 -14.23
CA ILE A 68 2.40 -7.75 -12.92
C ILE A 68 3.84 -8.31 -12.95
N ARG A 69 4.19 -9.09 -14.00
CA ARG A 69 5.54 -9.63 -14.13
C ARG A 69 6.60 -8.55 -14.35
N GLU A 70 6.32 -7.57 -15.19
CA GLU A 70 7.21 -6.43 -15.42
C GLU A 70 7.46 -5.65 -14.14
N TRP A 71 6.40 -5.37 -13.36
CA TRP A 71 6.49 -4.63 -12.11
C TRP A 71 7.19 -5.40 -10.98
N ARG A 72 7.19 -6.74 -11.02
CA ARG A 72 8.02 -7.56 -10.10
C ARG A 72 9.53 -7.45 -10.38
N GLY A 73 9.90 -7.04 -11.58
CA GLY A 73 11.29 -6.89 -12.00
C GLY A 73 12.05 -8.23 -12.15
N SER A 74 13.34 -8.14 -12.41
CA SER A 74 14.21 -9.29 -12.66
C SER A 74 14.32 -10.28 -11.50
N ILE A 75 14.18 -9.80 -10.28
CA ILE A 75 14.26 -10.62 -9.05
C ILE A 75 12.89 -11.18 -8.62
N ASN A 76 11.82 -10.93 -9.41
CA ASN A 76 10.45 -11.37 -9.12
C ASN A 76 9.94 -10.93 -7.73
N PHE A 77 10.23 -9.69 -7.33
CA PHE A 77 9.90 -9.18 -6.00
C PHE A 77 8.46 -8.68 -5.94
N VAL A 78 7.60 -9.42 -5.25
CA VAL A 78 6.15 -9.19 -5.19
C VAL A 78 5.80 -7.80 -4.63
N HIS A 79 6.52 -7.36 -3.58
CA HIS A 79 6.24 -6.05 -2.96
C HIS A 79 6.61 -4.85 -3.84
N ARG A 80 7.41 -5.04 -4.89
CA ARG A 80 7.71 -3.98 -5.86
C ARG A 80 6.45 -3.56 -6.62
N VAL A 81 5.51 -4.47 -6.86
CA VAL A 81 4.24 -4.15 -7.53
C VAL A 81 3.49 -3.03 -6.80
N LYS A 82 3.50 -3.00 -5.47
CA LYS A 82 2.91 -1.93 -4.67
C LYS A 82 3.50 -0.56 -5.01
N ILE A 83 4.82 -0.48 -5.14
CA ILE A 83 5.52 0.77 -5.49
C ILE A 83 5.14 1.20 -6.91
N GLU A 84 5.13 0.27 -7.86
CA GLU A 84 4.77 0.56 -9.25
C GLU A 84 3.29 0.98 -9.40
N ILE A 85 2.38 0.40 -8.61
CA ILE A 85 0.98 0.84 -8.51
C ILE A 85 0.91 2.30 -8.05
N LEU A 86 1.63 2.65 -7.00
CA LEU A 86 1.62 4.02 -6.49
C LEU A 86 2.22 5.00 -7.50
N LYS A 87 3.30 4.63 -8.19
CA LYS A 87 3.88 5.43 -9.28
C LYS A 87 2.90 5.60 -10.44
N ASP A 88 2.24 4.53 -10.88
CA ASP A 88 1.25 4.58 -11.94
C ASP A 88 0.06 5.46 -11.56
N PHE A 89 -0.47 5.27 -10.36
CA PHE A 89 -1.57 6.06 -9.84
C PHE A 89 -1.26 7.58 -9.84
N LEU A 90 -0.07 7.95 -9.40
CA LEU A 90 0.38 9.34 -9.29
C LEU A 90 0.66 10.02 -10.64
N ARG A 91 0.77 9.28 -11.75
CA ARG A 91 0.82 9.87 -13.09
C ARG A 91 -0.50 10.53 -13.49
N HIS A 92 -1.61 10.10 -12.88
CA HIS A 92 -2.97 10.48 -13.27
C HIS A 92 -3.75 11.19 -12.17
N LYS A 93 -3.32 11.08 -10.93
CA LYS A 93 -4.04 11.59 -9.76
C LYS A 93 -3.11 12.41 -8.86
N ASN A 94 -3.68 13.46 -8.26
CA ASN A 94 -2.98 14.35 -7.35
C ASN A 94 -3.80 14.55 -6.09
N GLY A 95 -3.20 14.47 -4.91
CA GLY A 95 -3.87 14.65 -3.62
C GLY A 95 -3.30 13.73 -2.54
N ASN A 96 -4.11 13.47 -1.52
CA ASN A 96 -3.73 12.54 -0.46
C ASN A 96 -4.04 11.11 -0.87
N ILE A 97 -3.09 10.23 -0.63
CA ILE A 97 -3.17 8.80 -0.92
C ILE A 97 -3.04 8.03 0.38
N LEU A 98 -3.93 7.08 0.59
CA LEU A 98 -3.82 6.03 1.60
C LEU A 98 -3.84 4.69 0.87
N TYR A 99 -2.68 4.10 0.69
CA TYR A 99 -2.57 2.72 0.23
C TYR A 99 -2.83 1.78 1.41
N VAL A 100 -3.61 0.74 1.16
CA VAL A 100 -3.90 -0.33 2.14
C VAL A 100 -3.76 -1.69 1.47
N ASP A 101 -3.18 -2.67 2.17
CA ASP A 101 -3.21 -4.07 1.75
C ASP A 101 -4.63 -4.64 1.91
N THR A 102 -4.93 -5.77 1.27
CA THR A 102 -6.27 -6.39 1.30
C THR A 102 -6.64 -6.97 2.65
N ASP A 103 -5.67 -7.33 3.47
CA ASP A 103 -5.85 -7.95 4.79
C ASP A 103 -6.06 -6.94 5.94
N VAL A 104 -6.40 -5.70 5.60
CA VAL A 104 -6.70 -4.66 6.60
C VAL A 104 -8.18 -4.62 6.96
N VAL A 105 -8.50 -4.11 8.16
CA VAL A 105 -9.86 -3.90 8.65
C VAL A 105 -10.01 -2.48 9.20
N PHE A 106 -11.02 -1.77 8.73
CA PHE A 106 -11.35 -0.44 9.23
C PHE A 106 -12.26 -0.54 10.45
N PHE A 107 -11.75 -0.23 11.64
CA PHE A 107 -12.52 -0.25 12.89
C PHE A 107 -13.19 1.08 13.23
N ARG A 108 -12.72 2.17 12.63
CA ARG A 108 -13.22 3.53 12.83
C ARG A 108 -12.92 4.40 11.60
N ASN A 109 -13.49 5.60 11.56
CA ASN A 109 -13.17 6.55 10.50
C ASN A 109 -11.68 6.93 10.49
N ILE A 110 -11.21 7.36 9.32
CA ILE A 110 -9.81 7.73 9.06
C ILE A 110 -9.63 9.23 8.79
N ASP A 111 -10.59 10.05 9.21
CA ASP A 111 -10.58 11.50 8.95
C ASP A 111 -9.34 12.17 9.53
N GLN A 112 -8.88 11.69 10.69
CA GLN A 112 -7.64 12.17 11.30
C GLN A 112 -6.42 11.86 10.43
N ILE A 113 -6.42 10.74 9.69
CA ILE A 113 -5.34 10.42 8.74
C ILE A 113 -5.33 11.47 7.63
N TRP A 114 -6.49 11.78 7.04
CA TRP A 114 -6.59 12.80 6.01
C TRP A 114 -6.12 14.18 6.48
N ALA A 115 -6.51 14.58 7.68
CA ALA A 115 -6.04 15.84 8.29
C ALA A 115 -4.51 15.87 8.45
N HIS A 116 -3.91 14.76 8.86
CA HIS A 116 -2.46 14.64 8.98
C HIS A 116 -1.74 14.66 7.63
N LEU A 117 -2.28 13.97 6.59
CA LEU A 117 -1.71 13.99 5.24
C LEU A 117 -1.77 15.40 4.63
N ASN A 118 -2.88 16.14 4.85
CA ASN A 118 -3.00 17.54 4.47
C ASN A 118 -1.93 18.42 5.16
N ALA A 119 -1.61 18.13 6.41
CA ALA A 119 -0.54 18.79 7.16
C ALA A 119 0.87 18.31 6.79
N GLY A 120 1.00 17.43 5.78
CA GLY A 120 2.27 16.96 5.26
C GLY A 120 2.93 15.83 6.06
N LYS A 121 2.18 15.17 6.95
CA LYS A 121 2.68 13.97 7.64
C LYS A 121 2.65 12.76 6.70
N LEU A 122 3.56 11.83 6.93
CA LEU A 122 3.63 10.53 6.27
C LEU A 122 3.14 9.45 7.22
N TYR A 123 2.52 8.41 6.70
CA TYR A 123 2.04 7.26 7.46
C TYR A 123 2.65 5.96 6.94
N MET A 124 3.08 5.14 7.86
CA MET A 124 3.36 3.71 7.65
C MET A 124 2.65 2.92 8.75
N HIS A 125 2.33 1.64 8.49
CA HIS A 125 1.48 0.85 9.36
C HIS A 125 2.06 0.75 10.78
N VAL A 126 3.21 0.07 10.91
CA VAL A 126 3.85 -0.15 12.20
C VAL A 126 5.36 -0.31 12.01
N MET A 127 6.13 0.17 12.98
CA MET A 127 7.56 -0.09 13.03
C MET A 127 7.80 -1.54 13.47
N GLU A 128 8.43 -2.35 12.63
CA GLU A 128 8.75 -3.75 12.89
C GLU A 128 10.05 -3.91 13.70
N GLY A 129 10.92 -2.91 13.67
CA GLY A 129 12.17 -2.90 14.41
C GLY A 129 13.33 -2.31 13.61
N ILE A 130 14.53 -2.43 14.16
CA ILE A 130 15.77 -2.06 13.49
C ILE A 130 16.46 -3.36 13.03
N VAL A 131 16.92 -3.40 11.77
CA VAL A 131 17.50 -4.61 11.18
C VAL A 131 18.68 -5.14 12.02
N SER A 132 19.61 -4.26 12.42
CA SER A 132 20.78 -4.62 13.25
C SER A 132 20.43 -5.14 14.65
N SER A 133 19.19 -4.98 15.11
CA SER A 133 18.74 -5.55 16.39
C SER A 133 18.64 -7.08 16.38
N ARG A 134 18.53 -7.68 15.17
CA ARG A 134 18.46 -9.14 14.96
C ARG A 134 17.40 -9.85 15.80
N THR A 135 16.30 -9.18 16.10
CA THR A 135 15.25 -9.66 17.01
C THR A 135 14.51 -10.89 16.50
N ASN A 136 14.54 -11.14 15.19
CA ASN A 136 13.91 -12.31 14.57
C ASN A 136 14.76 -12.89 13.44
N GLN A 137 14.38 -14.03 12.88
CA GLN A 137 15.13 -14.72 11.83
C GLN A 137 15.21 -13.93 10.51
N VAL A 138 14.17 -13.15 10.20
CA VAL A 138 14.14 -12.30 9.00
C VAL A 138 15.20 -11.21 9.14
N PHE A 139 15.22 -10.51 10.28
CA PHE A 139 16.19 -9.45 10.55
C PHE A 139 17.63 -9.98 10.60
N LYS A 140 17.86 -11.19 11.17
CA LYS A 140 19.18 -11.81 11.14
C LYS A 140 19.69 -12.06 9.72
N LYS A 141 18.82 -12.62 8.84
CA LYS A 141 19.17 -12.87 7.44
C LYS A 141 19.38 -11.57 6.65
N LEU A 142 18.50 -10.59 6.87
CA LEU A 142 18.59 -9.29 6.20
C LEU A 142 19.84 -8.52 6.65
N ASP A 143 20.14 -8.48 7.93
CA ASP A 143 21.34 -7.84 8.47
C ASP A 143 22.62 -8.44 7.86
N HIS A 144 22.72 -9.78 7.84
CA HIS A 144 23.83 -10.49 7.20
C HIS A 144 23.96 -10.12 5.72
N TYR A 145 22.86 -10.20 4.97
CA TYR A 145 22.84 -9.84 3.55
C TYR A 145 23.27 -8.39 3.30
N LEU A 146 22.76 -7.44 4.08
CA LEU A 146 23.07 -6.02 3.91
C LEU A 146 24.55 -5.73 4.20
N HIS A 147 25.13 -6.35 5.23
CA HIS A 147 26.55 -6.18 5.53
C HIS A 147 27.47 -6.70 4.43
N GLU A 148 27.09 -7.80 3.77
CA GLU A 148 27.92 -8.42 2.73
C GLU A 148 27.75 -7.77 1.35
N ASN A 149 26.54 -7.27 1.03
CA ASN A 149 26.19 -6.91 -0.34
C ASN A 149 25.88 -5.43 -0.54
N VAL A 150 25.65 -4.66 0.51
CA VAL A 150 25.17 -3.29 0.39
C VAL A 150 26.01 -2.31 1.21
N GLN A 151 26.72 -1.42 0.51
CA GLN A 151 27.51 -0.35 1.14
C GLN A 151 26.80 1.01 1.14
N GLN A 152 25.60 1.07 0.54
CA GLN A 152 24.83 2.31 0.44
C GLN A 152 24.42 2.82 1.82
N LYS A 153 24.49 4.14 1.99
CA LYS A 153 24.01 4.83 3.19
C LYS A 153 22.86 5.76 2.82
N VAL A 154 21.87 5.83 3.71
CA VAL A 154 20.74 6.76 3.61
C VAL A 154 20.85 7.73 4.77
N HIS A 155 20.90 9.03 4.47
CA HIS A 155 21.15 10.08 5.47
C HIS A 155 22.33 9.79 6.43
N GLY A 156 23.42 9.24 5.88
CA GLY A 156 24.63 8.91 6.63
C GLY A 156 24.59 7.63 7.46
N LYS A 157 23.43 6.96 7.54
CA LYS A 157 23.25 5.68 8.22
C LYS A 157 23.32 4.52 7.24
N ALA A 158 23.90 3.41 7.67
CA ALA A 158 23.86 2.17 6.90
C ALA A 158 22.43 1.59 6.92
N LEU A 159 22.05 0.85 5.88
CA LEU A 159 20.67 0.33 5.77
C LEU A 159 20.26 -0.56 6.94
N TRP A 160 21.19 -1.31 7.53
CA TRP A 160 20.91 -2.15 8.70
C TRP A 160 20.68 -1.35 10.00
N GLU A 161 21.04 -0.06 10.03
CA GLU A 161 20.78 0.85 11.16
C GLU A 161 19.42 1.55 11.06
N LEU A 162 18.72 1.39 9.92
CA LEU A 162 17.43 1.98 9.70
C LEU A 162 16.30 1.15 10.32
N ALA A 163 15.24 1.83 10.72
CA ALA A 163 14.01 1.19 11.13
C ALA A 163 13.30 0.57 9.92
N MET A 164 12.87 -0.68 10.05
CA MET A 164 11.95 -1.30 9.13
C MET A 164 10.51 -1.01 9.55
N TRP A 165 9.72 -0.64 8.55
CA TRP A 165 8.31 -0.35 8.72
C TRP A 165 7.47 -1.28 7.86
N ASN A 166 6.38 -1.79 8.43
CA ASN A 166 5.39 -2.54 7.67
C ASN A 166 4.68 -1.61 6.67
N ALA A 167 4.64 -2.02 5.43
CA ALA A 167 4.04 -1.26 4.33
C ALA A 167 2.60 -1.70 4.00
N GLY A 168 1.90 -2.37 4.93
CA GLY A 168 0.49 -2.75 4.77
C GLY A 168 -0.45 -1.55 4.76
N VAL A 169 -0.03 -0.42 5.34
CA VAL A 169 -0.67 0.90 5.20
C VAL A 169 0.40 1.94 4.91
N LEU A 170 0.24 2.68 3.82
CA LEU A 170 1.09 3.79 3.44
C LEU A 170 0.22 5.02 3.17
N GLY A 171 0.54 6.12 3.84
CA GLY A 171 -0.20 7.39 3.64
C GLY A 171 0.73 8.54 3.34
N PHE A 172 0.48 9.26 2.25
CA PHE A 172 1.24 10.45 1.87
C PHE A 172 0.45 11.35 0.92
N ASN A 173 0.89 12.60 0.79
CA ASN A 173 0.39 13.51 -0.23
C ASN A 173 1.24 13.37 -1.51
N ALA A 174 0.62 13.49 -2.67
CA ALA A 174 1.27 13.34 -3.99
C ALA A 174 2.54 14.19 -4.18
N LYS A 175 2.69 15.31 -3.46
CA LYS A 175 3.91 16.13 -3.46
C LYS A 175 5.17 15.40 -2.99
N TYR A 176 4.99 14.24 -2.32
CA TYR A 176 6.08 13.38 -1.84
C TYR A 176 6.33 12.16 -2.75
N ASN A 177 5.87 12.19 -4.00
CA ASN A 177 6.03 11.10 -4.97
C ASN A 177 7.49 10.69 -5.19
N TYR A 178 8.42 11.63 -5.05
CA TYR A 178 9.86 11.38 -5.18
C TYR A 178 10.37 10.30 -4.21
N LEU A 179 9.69 10.08 -3.08
CA LEU A 179 10.05 9.01 -2.13
C LEU A 179 9.84 7.59 -2.69
N LEU A 180 9.12 7.44 -3.80
CA LEU A 180 8.92 6.15 -4.46
C LEU A 180 10.08 5.77 -5.40
N ASP A 181 11.00 6.70 -5.69
CA ASP A 181 12.12 6.52 -6.62
C ASP A 181 13.45 6.25 -5.88
N GLU A 182 13.51 6.43 -4.56
CA GLU A 182 14.65 6.16 -3.68
C GLU A 182 14.62 4.73 -3.14
#